data_24c18e988e6dd24b82ed389ab54f9290
#
_entry.id   24c18e988e6dd24b82ed389ab54f9290
#
_cell.length_a   1.000
_cell.length_b   1.000
_cell.length_c   1.000
_cell.angle_alpha   90.00
_cell.angle_beta   90.00
_cell.angle_gamma   90.00
#
_symmetry.space_group_name_H-M   'P 1'
#
loop_
_entity.id
_entity.type
_entity.pdbx_description
1 polymer ?
#
loop_
_entity_poly.entity_id
_entity_poly.type
_entity_poly.pdbx_seq_one_letter_code
_entity_poly.pdbx_strand_id
1 'polypeptide(L)'
;MTHEDRISPDENGQSQEQKLQSMISALWDRSRHTVVERAALLRTAGDLLAHNRLDVTTQMNAVDSAHKLAGVLGTFGLPRGTDLAREAEVLFGQSTKPDKIEIERLQVLLAELTHLIDRGPLGSS
;
A
#
# COMPACT_ATOMS: atom_id res chain seq x y z
N MET A 1 32.27 18.62 -26.82
CA MET A 1 31.84 18.17 -26.47
C MET A 1 31.26 17.85 -25.95
N THR A 2 31.26 17.91 -25.91
CA THR A 2 30.87 17.43 -25.44
C THR A 2 30.32 16.91 -24.77
N HIS A 3 30.33 16.83 -24.44
CA HIS A 3 29.82 16.14 -23.83
C HIS A 3 28.99 15.93 -23.48
N GLU A 4 29.01 16.17 -23.38
CA GLU A 4 28.35 15.99 -23.20
C GLU A 4 27.61 15.68 -22.56
N ASP A 5 27.58 16.24 -22.01
CA ASP A 5 26.78 16.12 -21.42
C ASP A 5 25.81 15.64 -21.58
N ARG A 6 25.58 15.72 -21.89
CA ARG A 6 24.76 14.82 -22.41
C ARG A 6 24.18 13.89 -21.48
N ILE A 7 23.11 13.34 -21.85
CA ILE A 7 22.50 12.35 -21.09
C ILE A 7 23.15 11.07 -21.41
N SER A 8 24.32 11.00 -21.05
CA SER A 8 25.00 9.77 -21.18
C SER A 8 24.71 8.94 -19.94
N PRO A 9 24.83 7.65 -20.01
CA PRO A 9 24.83 6.83 -18.81
C PRO A 9 25.92 7.34 -17.89
N ASP A 10 25.71 7.23 -16.60
CA ASP A 10 26.76 7.60 -15.68
C ASP A 10 27.91 6.61 -15.78
N GLU A 11 28.90 6.77 -14.94
CA GLU A 11 30.07 5.91 -15.00
C GLU A 11 29.77 4.45 -14.66
N ASN A 12 28.61 4.15 -14.10
CA ASN A 12 28.19 2.78 -13.89
C ASN A 12 27.32 2.26 -15.03
N GLY A 13 27.13 3.06 -16.08
CA GLY A 13 26.30 2.69 -17.21
C GLY A 13 24.82 2.84 -16.99
N GLN A 14 24.41 3.51 -15.91
CA GLN A 14 23.01 3.69 -15.60
C GLN A 14 22.48 5.01 -16.12
N SER A 15 21.28 4.98 -16.69
CA SER A 15 20.57 6.20 -17.05
C SER A 15 19.95 6.84 -15.80
N GLN A 16 19.48 8.07 -15.95
CA GLN A 16 18.72 8.74 -14.89
C GLN A 16 17.51 7.92 -14.47
N GLU A 17 16.82 7.35 -15.44
CA GLU A 17 15.64 6.55 -15.19
C GLU A 17 15.97 5.32 -14.38
N GLN A 18 17.06 4.64 -14.72
CA GLN A 18 17.50 3.46 -13.96
C GLN A 18 17.90 3.83 -12.54
N LYS A 19 18.52 4.98 -12.34
CA LYS A 19 18.87 5.46 -11.00
C LYS A 19 17.63 5.70 -10.16
N LEU A 20 16.60 6.32 -10.74
CA LEU A 20 15.35 6.57 -10.05
C LEU A 20 14.68 5.26 -9.65
N GLN A 21 14.65 4.29 -10.56
CA GLN A 21 14.08 2.98 -10.26
C GLN A 21 14.82 2.29 -9.13
N SER A 22 16.15 2.38 -9.11
CA SER A 22 16.96 1.81 -8.05
C SER A 22 16.69 2.45 -6.71
N MET A 23 16.51 3.78 -6.70
CA MET A 23 16.19 4.51 -5.49
C MET A 23 14.82 4.10 -4.94
N ILE A 24 13.83 3.98 -5.83
CA ILE A 24 12.48 3.57 -5.44
C ILE A 24 12.51 2.16 -4.86
N SER A 25 13.23 1.24 -5.50
CA SER A 25 13.37 -0.12 -5.00
C SER A 25 13.99 -0.15 -3.61
N ALA A 26 15.04 0.64 -3.40
CA ALA A 26 15.71 0.70 -2.10
C ALA A 26 14.79 1.27 -1.03
N LEU A 27 14.02 2.30 -1.36
CA LEU A 27 13.06 2.88 -0.42
C LEU A 27 11.95 1.89 -0.10
N TRP A 28 11.46 1.15 -1.12
CA TRP A 28 10.45 0.14 -0.92
C TRP A 28 10.95 -0.95 0.03
N ASP A 29 12.18 -1.44 -0.18
CA ASP A 29 12.75 -2.48 0.67
C ASP A 29 12.80 -2.04 2.13
N ARG A 30 13.12 -0.77 2.38
CA ARG A 30 13.16 -0.24 3.74
C ARG A 30 11.77 -0.05 4.34
N SER A 31 10.78 0.26 3.50
CA SER A 31 9.40 0.52 3.96
C SER A 31 8.55 -0.73 4.02
N ARG A 32 8.97 -1.77 3.32
CA ARG A 32 8.14 -2.96 3.09
C ARG A 32 7.63 -3.58 4.38
N HIS A 33 8.49 -3.70 5.36
CA HIS A 33 8.13 -4.32 6.64
C HIS A 33 6.93 -3.60 7.27
N THR A 34 6.99 -2.27 7.35
CA THR A 34 5.91 -1.47 7.92
C THR A 34 4.63 -1.58 7.08
N VAL A 35 4.78 -1.57 5.76
CA VAL A 35 3.63 -1.68 4.84
C VAL A 35 2.94 -3.02 5.02
N VAL A 36 3.71 -4.10 5.08
CA VAL A 36 3.18 -5.45 5.28
C VAL A 36 2.48 -5.55 6.63
N GLU A 37 3.06 -4.99 7.67
CA GLU A 37 2.45 -5.00 9.00
C GLU A 37 1.11 -4.28 9.02
N ARG A 38 1.02 -3.13 8.35
CA ARG A 38 -0.23 -2.38 8.27
C ARG A 38 -1.30 -3.16 7.52
N ALA A 39 -0.92 -3.80 6.42
CA ALA A 39 -1.86 -4.62 5.65
C ALA A 39 -2.36 -5.81 6.49
N ALA A 40 -1.47 -6.43 7.25
CA ALA A 40 -1.84 -7.54 8.13
C ALA A 40 -2.82 -7.08 9.21
N LEU A 41 -2.61 -5.89 9.76
CA LEU A 41 -3.52 -5.32 10.75
C LEU A 41 -4.91 -5.12 10.15
N LEU A 42 -4.98 -4.63 8.91
CA LEU A 42 -6.26 -4.46 8.22
C LEU A 42 -6.97 -5.80 8.01
N ARG A 43 -6.23 -6.84 7.65
CA ARG A 43 -6.82 -8.16 7.46
C ARG A 43 -7.36 -8.72 8.76
N THR A 44 -6.61 -8.57 9.84
CA THR A 44 -7.08 -8.99 11.17
C THR A 44 -8.34 -8.23 11.55
N ALA A 45 -8.34 -6.91 11.35
CA ALA A 45 -9.51 -6.09 11.66
C ALA A 45 -10.72 -6.48 10.80
N GLY A 46 -10.49 -6.80 9.53
CA GLY A 46 -11.55 -7.27 8.64
C GLY A 46 -12.17 -8.57 9.10
N ASP A 47 -11.34 -9.51 9.57
CA ASP A 47 -11.82 -10.77 10.11
C ASP A 47 -12.63 -10.55 11.39
N LEU A 48 -12.14 -9.68 12.27
CA LEU A 48 -12.87 -9.36 13.51
C LEU A 48 -14.22 -8.72 13.18
N LEU A 49 -14.24 -7.83 12.20
CA LEU A 49 -15.50 -7.21 11.77
C LEU A 49 -16.48 -8.24 11.24
N ALA A 50 -16.00 -9.19 10.44
CA ALA A 50 -16.83 -10.24 9.86
C ALA A 50 -17.45 -11.13 10.94
N HIS A 51 -16.77 -11.28 12.08
CA HIS A 51 -17.25 -12.08 13.20
C HIS A 51 -17.90 -11.24 14.31
N ASN A 52 -18.15 -9.97 14.02
CA ASN A 52 -18.78 -9.04 14.96
C ASN A 52 -17.97 -8.89 16.27
N ARG A 53 -16.64 -8.86 16.13
CA ARG A 53 -15.72 -8.79 17.28
C ARG A 53 -14.77 -7.59 17.20
N LEU A 54 -15.01 -6.67 16.28
CA LEU A 54 -14.14 -5.50 16.13
C LEU A 54 -14.46 -4.49 17.22
N ASP A 55 -13.48 -4.21 18.07
CA ASP A 55 -13.64 -3.18 19.11
C ASP A 55 -13.25 -1.81 18.57
N VAL A 56 -13.54 -0.77 19.33
CA VAL A 56 -13.31 0.62 18.91
C VAL A 56 -11.83 0.91 18.71
N THR A 57 -10.99 0.41 19.60
CA THR A 57 -9.54 0.65 19.50
C THR A 57 -8.98 0.04 18.22
N THR A 58 -9.33 -1.21 17.94
CA THR A 58 -8.86 -1.88 16.72
C THR A 58 -9.44 -1.21 15.48
N GLN A 59 -10.69 -0.76 15.54
CA GLN A 59 -11.31 -0.02 14.45
C GLN A 59 -10.53 1.26 14.15
N MET A 60 -10.19 2.03 15.17
CA MET A 60 -9.43 3.27 15.00
C MET A 60 -8.04 3.00 14.43
N ASN A 61 -7.40 1.94 14.88
CA ASN A 61 -6.10 1.54 14.36
C ASN A 61 -6.20 1.12 12.90
N ALA A 62 -7.28 0.44 12.52
CA ALA A 62 -7.50 0.05 11.14
C ALA A 62 -7.68 1.28 10.24
N VAL A 63 -8.47 2.26 10.66
CA VAL A 63 -8.66 3.50 9.92
C VAL A 63 -7.32 4.20 9.72
N ASP A 64 -6.53 4.34 10.79
CA ASP A 64 -5.23 5.00 10.73
C ASP A 64 -4.27 4.25 9.80
N SER A 65 -4.23 2.92 9.91
CA SER A 65 -3.35 2.11 9.05
C SER A 65 -3.74 2.20 7.59
N ALA A 66 -5.04 2.17 7.29
CA ALA A 66 -5.52 2.32 5.92
C ALA A 66 -5.15 3.69 5.35
N HIS A 67 -5.30 4.74 6.15
CA HIS A 67 -4.95 6.10 5.73
C HIS A 67 -3.45 6.20 5.40
N LYS A 68 -2.61 5.68 6.27
CA LYS A 68 -1.15 5.70 6.06
C LYS A 68 -0.74 4.86 4.85
N LEU A 69 -1.37 3.71 4.66
CA LEU A 69 -1.11 2.88 3.50
C LEU A 69 -1.45 3.62 2.20
N ALA A 70 -2.58 4.32 2.16
CA ALA A 70 -2.97 5.06 0.97
C ALA A 70 -1.88 6.04 0.55
N GLY A 71 -1.31 6.77 1.53
CA GLY A 71 -0.25 7.72 1.25
C GLY A 71 1.04 7.06 0.76
N VAL A 72 1.47 6.01 1.45
CA VAL A 72 2.71 5.31 1.10
C VAL A 72 2.61 4.65 -0.27
N LEU A 73 1.49 3.98 -0.55
CA LEU A 73 1.32 3.28 -1.82
C LEU A 73 1.28 4.26 -2.99
N GLY A 74 0.70 5.45 -2.78
CA GLY A 74 0.76 6.50 -3.79
C GLY A 74 2.18 6.96 -4.07
N THR A 75 2.99 7.10 -3.02
CA THR A 75 4.40 7.49 -3.15
C THR A 75 5.19 6.48 -3.98
N PHE A 76 4.86 5.19 -3.84
CA PHE A 76 5.56 4.15 -4.58
C PHE A 76 4.94 3.83 -5.94
N GLY A 77 3.98 4.65 -6.40
CA GLY A 77 3.41 4.46 -7.73
C GLY A 77 2.48 3.27 -7.83
N LEU A 78 1.75 3.00 -6.76
CA LEU A 78 0.75 1.92 -6.72
C LEU A 78 -0.65 2.53 -6.57
N PRO A 79 -1.18 3.18 -7.63
CA PRO A 79 -2.45 3.89 -7.51
C PRO A 79 -3.63 2.98 -7.17
N ARG A 80 -3.63 1.76 -7.69
CA ARG A 80 -4.68 0.80 -7.33
C ARG A 80 -4.65 0.48 -5.85
N GLY A 81 -3.44 0.33 -5.29
CA GLY A 81 -3.28 0.09 -3.85
C GLY A 81 -3.79 1.26 -3.02
N THR A 82 -3.52 2.49 -3.48
CA THR A 82 -4.03 3.68 -2.82
C THR A 82 -5.55 3.69 -2.81
N ASP A 83 -6.19 3.39 -3.94
CA ASP A 83 -7.64 3.36 -4.03
C ASP A 83 -8.24 2.31 -3.10
N LEU A 84 -7.65 1.13 -3.07
CA LEU A 84 -8.13 0.05 -2.20
C LEU A 84 -7.97 0.43 -0.71
N ALA A 85 -6.84 1.03 -0.36
CA ALA A 85 -6.61 1.46 1.03
C ALA A 85 -7.60 2.54 1.44
N ARG A 86 -7.92 3.47 0.55
CA ARG A 86 -8.92 4.50 0.83
C ARG A 86 -10.31 3.92 0.99
N GLU A 87 -10.66 2.94 0.18
CA GLU A 87 -11.94 2.27 0.33
C GLU A 87 -12.03 1.55 1.67
N ALA A 88 -10.94 0.90 2.08
CA ALA A 88 -10.86 0.25 3.39
C ALA A 88 -11.03 1.27 4.51
N GLU A 89 -10.39 2.42 4.39
CA GLU A 89 -10.50 3.49 5.38
C GLU A 89 -11.95 3.91 5.57
N VAL A 90 -12.68 4.09 4.47
CA VAL A 90 -14.09 4.47 4.51
C VAL A 90 -14.93 3.38 5.18
N LEU A 91 -14.72 2.12 4.79
CA LEU A 91 -15.51 1.02 5.33
C LEU A 91 -15.27 0.81 6.82
N PHE A 92 -14.01 0.91 7.28
CA PHE A 92 -13.70 0.79 8.71
C PHE A 92 -14.18 2.01 9.50
N GLY A 93 -14.21 3.18 8.87
CA GLY A 93 -14.52 4.42 9.55
C GLY A 93 -16.00 4.77 9.62
N GLN A 94 -16.89 3.95 9.07
CA GLN A 94 -18.32 4.23 9.11
C GLN A 94 -18.83 4.25 10.55
N SER A 95 -19.75 5.15 10.83
CA SER A 95 -20.35 5.26 12.15
C SER A 95 -21.31 4.10 12.43
N THR A 96 -21.88 3.49 11.38
CA THR A 96 -22.71 2.31 11.50
C THR A 96 -21.94 1.10 10.99
N LYS A 97 -22.23 -0.07 11.58
CA LYS A 97 -21.56 -1.30 11.16
C LYS A 97 -21.85 -1.57 9.67
N PRO A 98 -20.85 -1.90 8.87
CA PRO A 98 -21.07 -2.29 7.50
C PRO A 98 -21.97 -3.52 7.39
N ASP A 99 -22.77 -3.56 6.32
CA ASP A 99 -23.65 -4.71 6.10
C ASP A 99 -22.85 -5.88 5.52
N LYS A 100 -23.52 -7.00 5.28
CA LYS A 100 -22.86 -8.20 4.80
C LYS A 100 -22.16 -8.00 3.47
N ILE A 101 -22.78 -7.26 2.56
CA ILE A 101 -22.21 -6.99 1.23
C ILE A 101 -20.94 -6.15 1.37
N GLU A 102 -20.99 -5.13 2.23
CA GLU A 102 -19.83 -4.28 2.48
C GLU A 102 -18.70 -5.05 3.14
N ILE A 103 -19.01 -5.96 4.05
CA ILE A 103 -17.99 -6.79 4.69
C ILE A 103 -17.34 -7.71 3.67
N GLU A 104 -18.12 -8.32 2.78
CA GLU A 104 -17.59 -9.16 1.72
C GLU A 104 -16.69 -8.35 0.78
N ARG A 105 -17.14 -7.14 0.44
CA ARG A 105 -16.33 -6.23 -0.39
C ARG A 105 -15.02 -5.92 0.31
N LEU A 106 -15.06 -5.62 1.60
CA LEU A 106 -13.87 -5.32 2.38
C LEU A 106 -12.89 -6.48 2.34
N GLN A 107 -13.36 -7.70 2.54
CA GLN A 107 -12.49 -8.87 2.51
C GLN A 107 -11.83 -9.06 1.15
N VAL A 108 -12.57 -8.85 0.07
CA VAL A 108 -12.04 -8.96 -1.29
C VAL A 108 -10.99 -7.88 -1.54
N LEU A 109 -11.28 -6.64 -1.18
CA LEU A 109 -10.32 -5.56 -1.44
C LEU A 109 -9.06 -5.71 -0.59
N LEU A 110 -9.17 -6.22 0.62
CA LEU A 110 -7.98 -6.45 1.46
C LEU A 110 -7.11 -7.56 0.90
N ALA A 111 -7.71 -8.59 0.32
CA ALA A 111 -6.96 -9.65 -0.35
C ALA A 111 -6.22 -9.10 -1.56
N GLU A 112 -6.88 -8.28 -2.37
CA GLU A 112 -6.25 -7.64 -3.52
C GLU A 112 -5.12 -6.72 -3.09
N LEU A 113 -5.35 -5.91 -2.05
CA LEU A 113 -4.36 -5.00 -1.51
C LEU A 113 -3.11 -5.75 -1.05
N THR A 114 -3.29 -6.84 -0.32
CA THR A 114 -2.18 -7.67 0.13
C THR A 114 -1.38 -8.21 -1.06
N HIS A 115 -2.07 -8.65 -2.10
CA HIS A 115 -1.42 -9.17 -3.30
C HIS A 115 -0.60 -8.09 -4.01
N LEU A 116 -1.14 -6.89 -4.13
CA LEU A 116 -0.41 -5.77 -4.73
C LEU A 116 0.85 -5.41 -3.94
N ILE A 117 0.76 -5.43 -2.62
CA ILE A 117 1.90 -5.14 -1.75
C ILE A 117 2.97 -6.22 -1.91
N ASP A 118 2.57 -7.48 -1.99
CA ASP A 118 3.52 -8.59 -2.18
C ASP A 118 4.28 -8.46 -3.50
N ARG A 119 3.62 -7.96 -4.53
CA ARG A 119 4.27 -7.76 -5.82
C ARG A 119 5.17 -6.53 -5.83
N GLY A 120 4.85 -5.53 -5.02
CA GLY A 120 5.64 -4.32 -4.91
C GLY A 120 5.50 -3.39 -6.10
N PRO A 121 6.26 -2.28 -6.11
CA PRO A 121 6.24 -1.31 -7.20
C PRO A 121 6.76 -1.90 -8.50
N LEU A 122 6.37 -1.30 -9.61
CA LEU A 122 6.85 -1.69 -10.92
C LEU A 122 8.36 -1.62 -10.95
N GLY A 123 9.01 -2.66 -11.44
CA GLY A 123 10.46 -2.71 -11.48
C GLY A 123 11.09 -3.30 -10.24
N SER A 124 10.30 -3.53 -9.21
CA SER A 124 10.73 -4.21 -7.99
C SER A 124 10.32 -5.67 -8.10
N SER A 125 11.17 -6.56 -7.82
CA SER A 125 10.80 -7.97 -7.96
C SER A 125 11.33 -8.80 -6.82
#